data_84f2166cdf07ac5fde4e1323fb190a26
#
_entry.id   84f2166cdf07ac5fde4e1323fb190a26
#
_cell.length_a   1.000
_cell.length_b   1.000
_cell.length_c   1.000
_cell.angle_alpha   90.00
_cell.angle_beta   90.00
_cell.angle_gamma   90.00
#
_symmetry.space_group_name_H-M   'P 1'
#
loop_
_entity.id
_entity.type
_entity.pdbx_description
1 polymer ?
#
loop_
_entity_poly.entity_id
_entity_poly.type
_entity_poly.pdbx_seq_one_letter_code
_entity_poly.pdbx_strand_id
1 'polypeptide(L)'
;MSKPSRLPAVAGTLAGLLAAGLGVLYFYPHSGKTPPAPPPAPAMTTQQAPAALTREQAVQRLMALPELKAWSAAIEKNSGGAHHGAVIEYDPAPRLVDGKPYYQMSFVENSPQAAVTWQGFLVAVAGGAILVEDEASDALLDVGRWRREQQPLQRVAPHQETR
;
A
#
# COMPACT_ATOMS: atom_id res chain seq x y z
N MET A 1 -9.52 19.38 48.06
CA MET A 1 -8.05 19.19 48.20
C MET A 1 -7.54 18.74 46.84
N SER A 2 -7.11 19.66 46.03
CA SER A 2 -6.68 19.45 44.64
C SER A 2 -5.17 19.39 44.59
N LYS A 3 -4.60 18.32 43.99
CA LYS A 3 -3.17 18.16 43.79
C LYS A 3 -2.81 18.51 42.34
N PRO A 4 -1.89 19.45 42.08
CA PRO A 4 -1.48 19.75 40.70
C PRO A 4 -0.41 18.76 40.21
N SER A 5 -0.66 18.19 39.03
CA SER A 5 0.33 17.39 38.28
C SER A 5 1.34 18.29 37.61
N ARG A 6 2.61 18.06 37.88
CA ARG A 6 3.74 18.75 37.29
C ARG A 6 4.12 18.10 35.96
N LEU A 7 4.08 18.85 34.88
CA LEU A 7 4.68 18.51 33.58
C LEU A 7 6.19 18.76 33.62
N PRO A 8 7.04 17.86 33.16
CA PRO A 8 8.45 18.19 32.89
C PRO A 8 8.59 18.83 31.51
N ALA A 9 9.05 20.06 31.47
CA ALA A 9 9.52 20.70 30.27
C ALA A 9 10.86 20.10 29.86
N VAL A 10 10.92 19.49 28.67
CA VAL A 10 12.19 19.10 28.05
C VAL A 10 12.64 20.23 27.13
N ALA A 11 13.56 21.04 27.62
CA ALA A 11 14.30 22.00 26.81
C ALA A 11 15.43 21.25 26.08
N GLY A 12 15.25 20.98 24.82
CA GLY A 12 16.29 20.42 23.95
C GLY A 12 17.14 21.52 23.34
N THR A 13 18.38 21.55 23.72
CA THR A 13 19.46 22.47 23.36
C THR A 13 19.85 22.29 21.88
N LEU A 14 19.62 23.29 21.05
CA LEU A 14 20.26 23.47 19.74
C LEU A 14 21.59 24.25 19.99
N ALA A 15 22.68 23.54 20.03
CA ALA A 15 24.04 24.08 19.92
C ALA A 15 24.65 23.42 18.70
N GLY A 16 24.90 24.09 17.56
CA GLY A 16 26.00 25.02 17.44
C GLY A 16 27.21 24.28 16.85
N LEU A 17 27.37 24.28 15.51
CA LEU A 17 28.68 24.05 14.88
C LEU A 17 28.76 24.93 13.63
N LEU A 18 29.02 26.22 13.91
CA LEU A 18 29.68 27.14 12.98
C LEU A 18 31.09 27.28 13.49
N ALA A 19 32.02 26.55 12.93
CA ALA A 19 33.43 26.77 13.16
C ALA A 19 34.23 26.54 11.87
N ALA A 20 34.65 27.63 11.29
CA ALA A 20 36.03 27.88 10.93
C ALA A 20 36.54 27.22 9.64
N GLY A 21 36.44 27.95 8.59
CA GLY A 21 37.19 27.76 7.34
C GLY A 21 37.75 29.09 6.80
N LEU A 22 38.38 29.91 7.67
CA LEU A 22 39.17 31.08 7.23
C LEU A 22 40.61 30.86 7.68
N GLY A 23 41.45 30.51 6.78
CA GLY A 23 42.86 30.53 7.00
C GLY A 23 43.61 29.55 6.13
N VAL A 24 43.95 29.88 4.93
CA VAL A 24 45.26 29.74 4.27
C VAL A 24 45.19 30.37 2.89
N LEU A 25 45.20 31.66 2.86
CA LEU A 25 45.63 32.42 1.69
C LEU A 25 46.94 33.11 2.07
N TYR A 26 48.03 32.39 2.07
CA TYR A 26 49.36 33.03 1.96
C TYR A 26 50.38 31.98 1.52
N PHE A 27 51.05 32.31 0.38
CA PHE A 27 52.23 31.68 -0.17
C PHE A 27 52.15 30.27 -0.78
N TYR A 28 51.83 30.24 -2.08
CA TYR A 28 52.61 29.40 -3.03
C TYR A 28 52.81 30.11 -4.34
N PRO A 29 54.06 30.24 -4.86
CA PRO A 29 54.32 30.78 -6.16
C PRO A 29 53.97 29.77 -7.28
N HIS A 30 53.45 30.31 -8.34
CA HIS A 30 53.11 29.69 -9.60
C HIS A 30 54.03 28.56 -10.08
N SER A 31 53.50 27.37 -10.21
CA SER A 31 53.98 26.39 -11.16
C SER A 31 52.74 25.72 -11.77
N GLY A 32 52.46 26.10 -13.00
CA GLY A 32 51.31 25.63 -13.74
C GLY A 32 51.32 24.11 -13.98
N LYS A 33 50.52 23.38 -13.18
CA LYS A 33 49.97 22.09 -13.54
C LYS A 33 48.57 22.07 -12.96
N THR A 34 47.59 22.17 -13.84
CA THR A 34 46.20 21.93 -13.53
C THR A 34 46.08 20.54 -12.88
N PRO A 35 45.57 20.41 -11.63
CA PRO A 35 45.30 19.09 -11.09
C PRO A 35 44.23 18.38 -11.94
N PRO A 36 44.38 17.09 -12.20
CA PRO A 36 43.30 16.34 -12.87
C PRO A 36 42.03 16.47 -12.05
N ALA A 37 40.93 16.78 -12.75
CA ALA A 37 39.60 16.83 -12.16
C ALA A 37 39.32 15.52 -11.39
N PRO A 38 38.80 15.58 -10.16
CA PRO A 38 38.42 14.35 -9.43
C PRO A 38 37.41 13.58 -10.28
N PRO A 39 37.51 12.23 -10.33
CA PRO A 39 36.57 11.43 -11.07
C PRO A 39 35.14 11.75 -10.60
N PRO A 40 34.15 11.81 -11.50
CA PRO A 40 32.77 12.06 -11.12
C PRO A 40 32.37 11.02 -10.08
N ALA A 41 31.92 11.48 -8.92
CA ALA A 41 31.36 10.60 -7.90
C ALA A 41 30.28 9.74 -8.55
N PRO A 42 30.21 8.42 -8.27
CA PRO A 42 29.17 7.59 -8.81
C PRO A 42 27.83 8.22 -8.44
N ALA A 43 27.04 8.54 -9.48
CA ALA A 43 25.69 9.04 -9.29
C ALA A 43 24.95 8.00 -8.45
N MET A 44 24.70 8.30 -7.19
CA MET A 44 23.81 7.50 -6.37
C MET A 44 22.46 7.56 -7.08
N THR A 45 22.13 6.47 -7.76
CA THR A 45 20.79 6.28 -8.30
C THR A 45 19.85 6.31 -7.09
N THR A 46 19.21 7.46 -6.89
CA THR A 46 18.16 7.61 -5.89
C THR A 46 17.08 6.65 -6.31
N GLN A 47 17.07 5.47 -5.69
CA GLN A 47 16.02 4.48 -5.88
C GLN A 47 14.75 5.13 -5.34
N GLN A 48 14.00 5.72 -6.26
CA GLN A 48 12.77 6.43 -5.95
C GLN A 48 11.83 5.41 -5.30
N ALA A 49 11.51 5.60 -4.02
CA ALA A 49 10.54 4.76 -3.33
C ALA A 49 9.27 4.69 -4.18
N PRO A 50 8.66 3.51 -4.36
CA PRO A 50 7.46 3.39 -5.15
C PRO A 50 6.41 4.36 -4.61
N ALA A 51 5.83 5.16 -5.52
CA ALA A 51 4.81 6.13 -5.15
C ALA A 51 3.67 5.42 -4.42
N ALA A 52 3.20 6.04 -3.33
CA ALA A 52 2.07 5.52 -2.58
C ALA A 52 0.81 5.52 -3.47
N LEU A 53 0.08 4.41 -3.50
CA LEU A 53 -1.21 4.33 -4.15
C LEU A 53 -2.24 5.19 -3.39
N THR A 54 -3.17 5.79 -4.14
CA THR A 54 -4.39 6.34 -3.54
C THR A 54 -5.41 5.22 -3.30
N ARG A 55 -6.45 5.50 -2.50
CA ARG A 55 -7.57 4.58 -2.28
C ARG A 55 -8.28 4.20 -3.56
N GLU A 56 -8.53 5.17 -4.42
CA GLU A 56 -9.15 4.99 -5.73
C GLU A 56 -8.32 4.07 -6.63
N GLN A 57 -7.01 4.24 -6.62
CA GLN A 57 -6.09 3.36 -7.35
C GLN A 57 -6.11 1.92 -6.79
N ALA A 58 -6.23 1.77 -5.47
CA ALA A 58 -6.36 0.46 -4.84
C ALA A 58 -7.68 -0.23 -5.25
N VAL A 59 -8.80 0.51 -5.24
CA VAL A 59 -10.10 0.02 -5.74
C VAL A 59 -9.99 -0.41 -7.20
N GLN A 60 -9.43 0.43 -8.07
CA GLN A 60 -9.25 0.11 -9.49
C GLN A 60 -8.39 -1.14 -9.68
N ARG A 61 -7.35 -1.31 -8.86
CA ARG A 61 -6.47 -2.47 -8.92
C ARG A 61 -7.19 -3.76 -8.53
N LEU A 62 -8.05 -3.73 -7.52
CA LEU A 62 -8.89 -4.86 -7.14
C LEU A 62 -9.91 -5.17 -8.24
N MET A 63 -10.64 -4.17 -8.74
CA MET A 63 -11.63 -4.34 -9.81
C MET A 63 -11.01 -4.80 -11.14
N ALA A 64 -9.69 -4.67 -11.31
CA ALA A 64 -8.98 -5.21 -12.47
C ALA A 64 -8.75 -6.73 -12.38
N LEU A 65 -8.88 -7.34 -11.20
CA LEU A 65 -8.72 -8.79 -11.02
C LEU A 65 -9.77 -9.56 -11.83
N PRO A 66 -9.38 -10.62 -12.55
CA PRO A 66 -10.32 -11.41 -13.35
C PRO A 66 -11.44 -12.04 -12.51
N GLU A 67 -11.13 -12.40 -11.27
CA GLU A 67 -12.09 -12.97 -10.33
C GLU A 67 -13.21 -11.97 -10.00
N LEU A 68 -12.85 -10.73 -9.66
CA LEU A 68 -13.81 -9.69 -9.31
C LEU A 68 -14.68 -9.28 -10.51
N LYS A 69 -14.09 -9.27 -11.70
CA LYS A 69 -14.85 -9.05 -12.94
C LYS A 69 -15.87 -10.17 -13.20
N ALA A 70 -15.45 -11.43 -13.03
CA ALA A 70 -16.33 -12.58 -13.19
C ALA A 70 -17.45 -12.58 -12.14
N TRP A 71 -17.15 -12.24 -10.90
CA TRP A 71 -18.13 -12.13 -9.82
C TRP A 71 -19.13 -10.99 -10.10
N SER A 72 -18.64 -9.80 -10.50
CA SER A 72 -19.52 -8.69 -10.87
C SER A 72 -20.50 -9.08 -11.99
N ALA A 73 -20.00 -9.72 -13.04
CA ALA A 73 -20.85 -10.18 -14.15
C ALA A 73 -21.88 -11.23 -13.71
N ALA A 74 -21.51 -12.14 -12.82
CA ALA A 74 -22.43 -13.14 -12.27
C ALA A 74 -23.51 -12.51 -11.38
N ILE A 75 -23.12 -11.56 -10.51
CA ILE A 75 -24.04 -10.81 -9.65
C ILE A 75 -25.07 -10.07 -10.50
N GLU A 76 -24.62 -9.30 -11.50
CA GLU A 76 -25.52 -8.56 -12.40
C GLU A 76 -26.47 -9.49 -13.16
N LYS A 77 -25.92 -10.58 -13.72
CA LYS A 77 -26.72 -11.57 -14.44
C LYS A 77 -27.78 -12.22 -13.56
N ASN A 78 -27.40 -12.67 -12.37
CA ASN A 78 -28.28 -13.42 -11.47
C ASN A 78 -29.37 -12.54 -10.85
N SER A 79 -29.09 -11.24 -10.67
CA SER A 79 -30.06 -10.27 -10.13
C SER A 79 -30.88 -9.56 -11.21
N GLY A 80 -30.65 -9.88 -12.48
CA GLY A 80 -31.30 -9.13 -13.59
C GLY A 80 -30.87 -7.66 -13.64
N GLY A 81 -29.67 -7.35 -13.17
CA GLY A 81 -29.12 -5.99 -13.11
C GLY A 81 -29.51 -5.19 -11.85
N ALA A 82 -30.21 -5.81 -10.90
CA ALA A 82 -30.63 -5.13 -9.66
C ALA A 82 -29.48 -4.99 -8.65
N HIS A 83 -28.47 -5.87 -8.70
CA HIS A 83 -27.30 -5.87 -7.84
C HIS A 83 -26.04 -5.69 -8.67
N HIS A 84 -24.99 -5.12 -8.06
CA HIS A 84 -23.71 -4.87 -8.70
C HIS A 84 -22.56 -5.28 -7.81
N GLY A 85 -21.48 -5.79 -8.40
CA GLY A 85 -20.21 -5.98 -7.70
C GLY A 85 -19.54 -4.63 -7.47
N ALA A 86 -19.08 -4.40 -6.24
CA ALA A 86 -18.34 -3.17 -5.87
C ALA A 86 -17.22 -3.48 -4.90
N VAL A 87 -16.21 -2.60 -4.86
CA VAL A 87 -15.18 -2.61 -3.81
C VAL A 87 -15.43 -1.43 -2.89
N ILE A 88 -15.52 -1.70 -1.60
CA ILE A 88 -15.66 -0.70 -0.55
C ILE A 88 -14.48 -0.78 0.42
N GLU A 89 -14.11 0.35 1.02
CA GLU A 89 -13.20 0.39 2.16
C GLU A 89 -14.03 0.11 3.42
N TYR A 90 -13.68 -0.94 4.17
CA TYR A 90 -14.43 -1.29 5.39
C TYR A 90 -13.81 -0.68 6.65
N ASP A 91 -12.53 -0.29 6.61
CA ASP A 91 -11.85 0.47 7.66
C ASP A 91 -10.91 1.51 7.02
N PRO A 92 -11.09 2.82 7.32
CA PRO A 92 -10.25 3.87 6.79
C PRO A 92 -8.85 3.89 7.39
N ALA A 93 -8.61 3.22 8.53
CA ALA A 93 -7.30 3.11 9.13
C ALA A 93 -6.47 2.05 8.41
N PRO A 94 -5.27 2.36 7.90
CA PRO A 94 -4.43 1.34 7.30
C PRO A 94 -4.04 0.24 8.30
N ARG A 95 -4.17 -1.02 7.90
CA ARG A 95 -3.68 -2.17 8.67
C ARG A 95 -2.19 -2.38 8.42
N LEU A 96 -1.42 -2.58 9.48
CA LEU A 96 -0.01 -2.92 9.36
C LEU A 96 0.16 -4.44 9.25
N VAL A 97 0.81 -4.89 8.17
CA VAL A 97 1.23 -6.28 7.97
C VAL A 97 2.73 -6.26 7.73
N ASP A 98 3.50 -6.91 8.58
CA ASP A 98 4.97 -6.91 8.55
C ASP A 98 5.56 -5.49 8.43
N GLY A 99 4.99 -4.54 9.21
CA GLY A 99 5.40 -3.13 9.23
C GLY A 99 5.02 -2.31 7.99
N LYS A 100 4.29 -2.87 7.04
CA LYS A 100 3.83 -2.18 5.83
C LYS A 100 2.35 -1.82 5.95
N PRO A 101 1.95 -0.60 5.56
CA PRO A 101 0.55 -0.19 5.60
C PRO A 101 -0.24 -0.73 4.40
N TYR A 102 -1.45 -1.21 4.67
CA TYR A 102 -2.40 -1.71 3.69
C TYR A 102 -3.76 -1.04 3.86
N TYR A 103 -4.40 -0.70 2.76
CA TYR A 103 -5.82 -0.35 2.74
C TYR A 103 -6.66 -1.61 2.98
N GLN A 104 -7.73 -1.47 3.77
CA GLN A 104 -8.64 -2.55 4.14
C GLN A 104 -9.91 -2.46 3.30
N MET A 105 -10.08 -3.39 2.36
CA MET A 105 -11.13 -3.31 1.35
C MET A 105 -11.90 -4.62 1.25
N SER A 106 -13.20 -4.53 0.91
CA SER A 106 -14.04 -5.70 0.64
C SER A 106 -14.66 -5.59 -0.74
N PHE A 107 -14.66 -6.71 -1.45
CA PHE A 107 -15.56 -6.88 -2.59
C PHE A 107 -16.94 -7.29 -2.07
N VAL A 108 -17.96 -6.57 -2.48
CA VAL A 108 -19.33 -6.74 -2.02
C VAL A 108 -20.28 -6.88 -3.19
N GLU A 109 -21.36 -7.64 -2.98
CA GLU A 109 -22.58 -7.53 -3.76
C GLU A 109 -23.41 -6.38 -3.19
N ASN A 110 -23.54 -5.32 -3.94
CA ASN A 110 -24.23 -4.11 -3.53
C ASN A 110 -25.64 -4.05 -4.16
N SER A 111 -26.63 -3.87 -3.30
CA SER A 111 -28.04 -3.70 -3.65
C SER A 111 -28.61 -2.45 -2.99
N PRO A 112 -29.81 -1.97 -3.36
CA PRO A 112 -30.45 -0.85 -2.68
C PRO A 112 -30.72 -1.07 -1.19
N GLN A 113 -30.75 -2.33 -0.74
CA GLN A 113 -31.10 -2.70 0.64
C GLN A 113 -29.88 -3.03 1.50
N ALA A 114 -28.82 -3.56 0.88
CA ALA A 114 -27.65 -4.04 1.62
C ALA A 114 -26.41 -4.19 0.73
N ALA A 115 -25.26 -4.18 1.37
CA ALA A 115 -23.99 -4.64 0.81
C ALA A 115 -23.60 -5.95 1.49
N VAL A 116 -23.47 -7.03 0.72
CA VAL A 116 -23.07 -8.36 1.22
C VAL A 116 -21.64 -8.62 0.85
N THR A 117 -20.78 -8.84 1.85
CA THR A 117 -19.35 -9.12 1.64
C THR A 117 -19.15 -10.50 1.01
N TRP A 118 -18.36 -10.53 -0.06
CA TRP A 118 -17.92 -11.75 -0.71
C TRP A 118 -16.50 -12.11 -0.34
N GLN A 119 -15.61 -11.09 -0.23
CA GLN A 119 -14.20 -11.31 0.06
C GLN A 119 -13.53 -10.05 0.60
N GLY A 120 -12.71 -10.22 1.65
CA GLY A 120 -11.83 -9.20 2.19
C GLY A 120 -10.47 -9.18 1.48
N PHE A 121 -9.91 -7.99 1.32
CA PHE A 121 -8.62 -7.73 0.69
C PHE A 121 -7.83 -6.67 1.42
N LEU A 122 -6.52 -6.85 1.44
CA LEU A 122 -5.59 -5.81 1.84
C LEU A 122 -4.77 -5.38 0.63
N VAL A 123 -4.69 -4.08 0.36
CA VAL A 123 -3.90 -3.53 -0.74
C VAL A 123 -2.78 -2.67 -0.20
N ALA A 124 -1.53 -3.07 -0.44
CA ALA A 124 -0.37 -2.34 0.05
C ALA A 124 -0.35 -0.91 -0.48
N VAL A 125 -0.20 0.07 0.42
CA VAL A 125 -0.10 1.50 0.07
C VAL A 125 1.10 1.74 -0.84
N ALA A 126 2.23 1.08 -0.58
CA ALA A 126 3.40 1.14 -1.44
C ALA A 126 3.44 -0.10 -2.37
N GLY A 127 3.51 0.14 -3.69
CA GLY A 127 3.63 -0.92 -4.69
C GLY A 127 2.35 -1.71 -5.00
N GLY A 128 1.28 -1.59 -4.18
CA GLY A 128 -0.04 -2.15 -4.47
C GLY A 128 -0.10 -3.68 -4.48
N ALA A 129 0.74 -4.37 -3.72
CA ALA A 129 0.59 -5.81 -3.51
C ALA A 129 -0.76 -6.11 -2.87
N ILE A 130 -1.42 -7.19 -3.30
CA ILE A 130 -2.73 -7.58 -2.81
C ILE A 130 -2.57 -8.83 -1.94
N LEU A 131 -3.14 -8.78 -0.74
CA LEU A 131 -3.37 -9.94 0.11
C LEU A 131 -4.87 -10.18 0.20
N VAL A 132 -5.25 -11.43 0.34
CA VAL A 132 -6.63 -11.90 0.45
C VAL A 132 -6.85 -12.45 1.85
N GLU A 133 -7.91 -12.01 2.51
CA GLU A 133 -8.25 -12.50 3.84
C GLU A 133 -8.95 -13.85 3.72
N ASP A 134 -8.39 -14.85 4.37
CA ASP A 134 -9.02 -16.17 4.49
C ASP A 134 -9.73 -16.24 5.85
N GLU A 135 -11.04 -15.99 5.85
CA GLU A 135 -11.86 -15.99 7.06
C GLU A 135 -11.91 -17.36 7.76
N ALA A 136 -11.68 -18.45 7.01
CA ALA A 136 -11.73 -19.80 7.60
C ALA A 136 -10.51 -20.13 8.45
N SER A 137 -9.34 -19.58 8.09
CA SER A 137 -8.06 -19.82 8.79
C SER A 137 -7.48 -18.59 9.46
N ASP A 138 -8.13 -17.42 9.34
CA ASP A 138 -7.65 -16.11 9.79
C ASP A 138 -6.27 -15.77 9.18
N ALA A 139 -5.99 -16.31 8.00
CA ALA A 139 -4.72 -16.13 7.30
C ALA A 139 -4.81 -15.06 6.22
N LEU A 140 -3.65 -14.49 5.88
CA LEU A 140 -3.47 -13.63 4.71
C LEU A 140 -2.79 -14.43 3.60
N LEU A 141 -3.44 -14.52 2.45
CA LEU A 141 -2.95 -15.24 1.29
C LEU A 141 -2.49 -14.25 0.21
N ASP A 142 -1.38 -14.52 -0.46
CA ASP A 142 -1.14 -13.83 -1.73
C ASP A 142 -2.17 -14.29 -2.80
N VAL A 143 -2.38 -13.48 -3.82
CA VAL A 143 -3.37 -13.76 -4.87
C VAL A 143 -3.13 -15.10 -5.57
N GLY A 144 -1.86 -15.48 -5.76
CA GLY A 144 -1.51 -16.74 -6.40
C GLY A 144 -1.90 -17.95 -5.54
N ARG A 145 -1.63 -17.88 -4.23
CA ARG A 145 -2.00 -18.90 -3.27
C ARG A 145 -3.53 -19.00 -3.15
N TRP A 146 -4.23 -17.87 -3.01
CA TRP A 146 -5.68 -17.79 -2.99
C TRP A 146 -6.32 -18.47 -4.21
N ARG A 147 -5.81 -18.21 -5.42
CA ARG A 147 -6.29 -18.84 -6.65
C ARG A 147 -6.15 -20.36 -6.63
N ARG A 148 -5.00 -20.86 -6.14
CA ARG A 148 -4.75 -22.31 -6.10
C ARG A 148 -5.58 -23.02 -5.03
N GLU A 149 -5.71 -22.43 -3.85
CA GLU A 149 -6.31 -23.09 -2.69
C GLU A 149 -7.83 -22.92 -2.65
N GLN A 150 -8.33 -21.73 -2.98
CA GLN A 150 -9.76 -21.41 -2.86
C GLN A 150 -10.51 -21.39 -4.19
N GLN A 151 -9.80 -21.42 -5.32
CA GLN A 151 -10.38 -21.48 -6.66
C GLN A 151 -11.55 -20.50 -6.86
N PRO A 152 -11.37 -19.19 -6.64
CA PRO A 152 -12.46 -18.20 -6.51
C PRO A 152 -13.35 -18.08 -7.73
N LEU A 153 -12.88 -18.45 -8.92
CA LEU A 153 -13.70 -18.48 -10.14
C LEU A 153 -14.76 -19.58 -10.13
N GLN A 154 -14.54 -20.67 -9.37
CA GLN A 154 -15.55 -21.74 -9.26
C GLN A 154 -16.80 -21.28 -8.51
N ARG A 155 -16.71 -20.25 -7.67
CA ARG A 155 -17.86 -19.66 -6.96
C ARG A 155 -18.98 -19.22 -7.92
N VAL A 156 -18.64 -18.83 -9.14
CA VAL A 156 -19.57 -18.35 -10.15
C VAL A 156 -19.59 -19.20 -11.42
N ALA A 157 -18.92 -20.35 -11.40
CA ALA A 157 -18.96 -21.30 -12.49
C ALA A 157 -20.39 -21.86 -12.62
N PRO A 158 -20.91 -22.03 -13.84
CA PRO A 158 -22.18 -22.70 -14.03
C PRO A 158 -22.09 -24.12 -13.45
N HIS A 159 -23.06 -24.49 -12.61
CA HIS A 159 -23.16 -25.86 -12.15
C HIS A 159 -23.33 -26.78 -13.34
N GLN A 160 -22.36 -27.65 -13.57
CA GLN A 160 -22.52 -28.73 -14.55
C GLN A 160 -23.53 -29.69 -13.93
N GLU A 161 -24.80 -29.61 -14.34
CA GLU A 161 -25.77 -30.66 -14.07
C GLU A 161 -25.23 -31.94 -14.70
N THR A 162 -24.73 -32.84 -13.85
CA THR A 162 -24.38 -34.19 -14.26
C THR A 162 -25.70 -34.90 -14.63
N ARG A 163 -25.90 -35.07 -15.92
CA ARG A 163 -27.02 -35.79 -16.49
C ARG A 163 -26.76 -37.28 -16.43
#